data_beaf19f6d12125739c0157843a918f16
#
_entry.id   beaf19f6d12125739c0157843a918f16
#
_cell.length_a   1.000
_cell.length_b   1.000
_cell.length_c   1.000
_cell.angle_alpha   90.00
_cell.angle_beta   90.00
_cell.angle_gamma   90.00
#
_symmetry.space_group_name_H-M   'P 1'
#
loop_
_entity.id
_entity.type
_entity.pdbx_description
1 polymer ?
#
loop_
_entity_poly.entity_id
_entity_poly.type
_entity_poly.pdbx_seq_one_letter_code
_entity_poly.pdbx_strand_id
1 'polypeptide(L)'
;MEHKTKVHAEEGKQEIVITREFDLPVELLFKAYEEPEIVEQWMGSKVLKLENKNHGSYKLQKTDDQGNVLFSANGTIHEFVPNQKIIRTFEMENTPFSTQLEFLEFEKLSDETSKLNMHIVFRSVALRDQLLKMPFAQGINMAHDRLQDVMHKLKT
;
A
#
# COMPACT_ATOMS: atom_id res chain seq x y z
N MET A 1 1.44 -20.74 -8.77
CA MET A 1 1.10 -19.79 -9.85
C MET A 1 1.60 -18.40 -9.49
N GLU A 2 2.24 -17.76 -10.45
CA GLU A 2 2.75 -16.41 -10.25
C GLU A 2 1.66 -15.39 -10.52
N HIS A 3 1.41 -14.51 -9.56
CA HIS A 3 0.46 -13.43 -9.71
C HIS A 3 1.18 -12.13 -9.99
N LYS A 4 0.51 -11.21 -10.66
CA LYS A 4 1.06 -9.90 -10.94
C LYS A 4 0.10 -8.81 -10.48
N THR A 5 0.66 -7.69 -10.05
CA THR A 5 -0.12 -6.50 -9.73
C THR A 5 -0.62 -5.88 -11.03
N LYS A 6 -1.91 -5.61 -11.08
CA LYS A 6 -2.55 -4.96 -12.23
C LYS A 6 -2.85 -3.52 -11.88
N VAL A 7 -2.43 -2.59 -12.74
CA VAL A 7 -2.67 -1.16 -12.56
C VAL A 7 -3.57 -0.68 -13.68
N HIS A 8 -4.73 -0.15 -13.31
CA HIS A 8 -5.70 0.39 -14.26
C HIS A 8 -5.79 1.91 -14.06
N ALA A 9 -5.41 2.66 -15.09
CA ALA A 9 -5.37 4.12 -15.03
C ALA A 9 -5.94 4.67 -16.34
N GLU A 10 -7.27 4.76 -16.39
CA GLU A 10 -7.97 5.27 -17.56
C GLU A 10 -7.61 6.74 -17.79
N GLU A 11 -7.38 7.11 -19.07
CA GLU A 11 -7.02 8.48 -19.42
C GLU A 11 -8.08 9.49 -18.97
N GLY A 12 -7.62 10.61 -18.44
CA GLY A 12 -8.50 11.70 -18.02
C GLY A 12 -9.18 11.52 -16.69
N LYS A 13 -8.87 10.46 -15.95
CA LYS A 13 -9.43 10.22 -14.62
C LYS A 13 -8.48 10.65 -13.51
N GLN A 14 -9.05 10.95 -12.34
CA GLN A 14 -8.27 11.34 -11.16
C GLN A 14 -7.91 10.15 -10.27
N GLU A 15 -8.10 8.94 -10.76
CA GLU A 15 -7.95 7.75 -9.94
C GLU A 15 -7.08 6.70 -10.60
N ILE A 16 -6.55 5.79 -9.76
CA ILE A 16 -5.87 4.57 -10.20
C ILE A 16 -6.52 3.43 -9.43
N VAL A 17 -6.80 2.32 -10.13
CA VAL A 17 -7.30 1.11 -9.49
C VAL A 17 -6.20 0.05 -9.62
N ILE A 18 -5.82 -0.55 -8.47
CA ILE A 18 -4.76 -1.54 -8.40
C ILE A 18 -5.35 -2.81 -7.82
N THR A 19 -5.11 -3.94 -8.48
CA THR A 19 -5.57 -5.24 -8.00
C THR A 19 -4.43 -6.23 -7.99
N ARG A 20 -4.43 -7.12 -7.00
CA ARG A 20 -3.44 -8.19 -6.89
C ARG A 20 -4.03 -9.37 -6.13
N GLU A 21 -3.91 -10.56 -6.72
CA GLU A 21 -4.24 -11.81 -6.02
C GLU A 21 -3.00 -12.34 -5.32
N PHE A 22 -3.20 -12.91 -4.13
CA PHE A 22 -2.11 -13.46 -3.31
C PHE A 22 -2.42 -14.91 -2.94
N ASP A 23 -1.37 -15.72 -2.89
CA ASP A 23 -1.45 -17.08 -2.37
C ASP A 23 -1.32 -17.05 -0.84
N LEU A 24 -2.22 -16.31 -0.21
CA LEU A 24 -2.25 -16.07 1.23
C LEU A 24 -3.70 -16.04 1.71
N PRO A 25 -3.99 -16.61 2.89
CA PRO A 25 -5.29 -16.36 3.53
C PRO A 25 -5.48 -14.85 3.72
N VAL A 26 -6.72 -14.38 3.66
CA VAL A 26 -7.00 -12.95 3.78
C VAL A 26 -6.48 -12.38 5.11
N GLU A 27 -6.48 -13.16 6.17
CA GLU A 27 -5.98 -12.76 7.48
C GLU A 27 -4.47 -12.45 7.44
N LEU A 28 -3.70 -13.23 6.69
CA LEU A 28 -2.27 -12.99 6.52
C LEU A 28 -2.02 -11.79 5.61
N LEU A 29 -2.82 -11.64 4.55
CA LEU A 29 -2.71 -10.46 3.69
C LEU A 29 -2.97 -9.19 4.50
N PHE A 30 -4.01 -9.18 5.30
CA PHE A 30 -4.34 -8.03 6.14
C PHE A 30 -3.24 -7.75 7.18
N LYS A 31 -2.69 -8.82 7.78
CA LYS A 31 -1.63 -8.72 8.77
C LYS A 31 -0.40 -7.99 8.22
N ALA A 32 -0.13 -8.14 6.92
CA ALA A 32 0.98 -7.46 6.26
C ALA A 32 0.84 -5.93 6.30
N TYR A 33 -0.37 -5.42 6.45
CA TYR A 33 -0.65 -3.99 6.57
C TYR A 33 -0.81 -3.54 8.02
N GLU A 34 -1.00 -4.49 8.92
CA GLU A 34 -1.33 -4.22 10.32
C GLU A 34 -0.12 -4.16 11.24
N GLU A 35 0.83 -5.07 11.06
CA GLU A 35 1.98 -5.18 11.97
C GLU A 35 3.17 -4.36 11.47
N PRO A 36 3.65 -3.39 12.29
CA PRO A 36 4.76 -2.50 11.88
C PRO A 36 6.01 -3.24 11.41
N GLU A 37 6.43 -4.28 12.11
CA GLU A 37 7.63 -5.04 11.75
C GLU A 37 7.50 -5.72 10.39
N ILE A 38 6.28 -6.13 10.03
CA ILE A 38 6.02 -6.75 8.74
C ILE A 38 5.96 -5.70 7.65
N VAL A 39 5.28 -4.58 7.91
CA VAL A 39 5.22 -3.45 6.98
C VAL A 39 6.63 -3.01 6.58
N GLU A 40 7.53 -2.92 7.55
CA GLU A 40 8.92 -2.54 7.29
C GLU A 40 9.62 -3.52 6.34
N GLN A 41 9.32 -4.81 6.44
CA GLN A 41 9.98 -5.80 5.62
C GLN A 41 9.61 -5.72 4.16
N TRP A 42 8.33 -5.51 3.84
CA TRP A 42 7.93 -5.51 2.44
C TRP A 42 7.91 -4.11 1.80
N MET A 43 7.70 -3.06 2.57
CA MET A 43 7.74 -1.70 2.04
C MET A 43 9.15 -1.12 1.97
N GLY A 44 10.07 -1.63 2.78
CA GLY A 44 11.44 -1.16 2.81
C GLY A 44 11.61 0.20 3.49
N SER A 45 10.67 0.58 4.34
CA SER A 45 10.71 1.83 5.10
C SER A 45 10.46 1.55 6.57
N LYS A 46 11.02 2.38 7.45
CA LYS A 46 10.74 2.29 8.87
C LYS A 46 9.34 2.82 9.16
N VAL A 47 8.65 2.14 10.07
CA VAL A 47 7.35 2.59 10.55
C VAL A 47 7.59 3.40 11.82
N LEU A 48 7.51 4.72 11.73
CA LEU A 48 7.71 5.61 12.86
C LEU A 48 6.47 5.70 13.72
N LYS A 49 5.30 5.51 13.12
CA LYS A 49 4.02 5.54 13.81
C LYS A 49 3.01 4.71 13.01
N LEU A 50 2.17 3.96 13.71
CA LEU A 50 1.08 3.22 13.07
C LEU A 50 -0.03 2.98 14.10
N GLU A 51 -1.06 3.81 14.06
CA GLU A 51 -2.21 3.69 14.94
C GLU A 51 -3.36 3.05 14.17
N ASN A 52 -3.50 1.74 14.28
CA ASN A 52 -4.49 0.96 13.54
C ASN A 52 -5.87 1.08 14.16
N LYS A 53 -6.53 2.20 13.91
CA LYS A 53 -7.87 2.49 14.43
C LYS A 53 -8.46 3.62 13.62
N ASN A 54 -9.79 3.78 13.71
CA ASN A 54 -10.45 4.93 13.11
C ASN A 54 -9.86 6.22 13.69
N HIS A 55 -9.47 7.12 12.82
CA HIS A 55 -8.86 8.42 13.12
C HIS A 55 -7.44 8.34 13.68
N GLY A 56 -6.82 7.17 13.58
CA GLY A 56 -5.40 7.01 13.90
C GLY A 56 -4.52 7.57 12.78
N SER A 57 -3.26 7.83 13.09
CA SER A 57 -2.31 8.33 12.10
C SER A 57 -1.14 7.37 11.93
N TYR A 58 -0.41 7.55 10.82
CA TYR A 58 0.78 6.75 10.56
C TYR A 58 1.87 7.58 9.88
N LYS A 59 3.11 7.13 10.05
CA LYS A 59 4.25 7.77 9.41
C LYS A 59 5.30 6.72 9.04
N LEU A 60 5.78 6.79 7.81
CA LEU A 60 6.82 5.92 7.25
C LEU A 60 8.02 6.76 6.86
N GLN A 61 9.22 6.20 7.00
CA GLN A 61 10.43 6.93 6.63
C GLN A 61 11.51 5.96 6.16
N LYS A 62 12.21 6.32 5.08
CA LYS A 62 13.37 5.59 4.59
C LYS A 62 14.57 6.51 4.63
N THR A 63 15.67 6.03 5.21
CA THR A 63 16.92 6.77 5.29
C THR A 63 18.04 5.99 4.63
N ASP A 64 19.11 6.70 4.24
CA ASP A 64 20.33 6.04 3.75
C ASP A 64 21.22 5.67 4.94
N ASP A 65 22.40 5.09 4.65
CA ASP A 65 23.35 4.65 5.68
C ASP A 65 23.92 5.78 6.52
N GLN A 66 23.79 7.02 6.04
CA GLN A 66 24.30 8.20 6.71
C GLN A 66 23.21 8.97 7.47
N GLY A 67 21.98 8.42 7.48
CA GLY A 67 20.85 9.02 8.19
C GLY A 67 20.09 10.07 7.38
N ASN A 68 20.44 10.26 6.11
CA ASN A 68 19.70 11.19 5.26
C ASN A 68 18.34 10.61 4.90
N VAL A 69 17.29 11.44 4.97
CA VAL A 69 15.94 10.99 4.64
C VAL A 69 15.78 10.93 3.13
N LEU A 70 15.54 9.71 2.60
CA LEU A 70 15.28 9.48 1.18
C LEU A 70 13.80 9.54 0.85
N PHE A 71 12.96 9.19 1.80
CA PHE A 71 11.52 9.12 1.61
C PHE A 71 10.83 9.27 2.95
N SER A 72 9.75 10.03 2.98
CA SER A 72 8.92 10.17 4.18
C SER A 72 7.47 10.33 3.74
N ALA A 73 6.58 9.61 4.40
CA ALA A 73 5.15 9.65 4.10
C ALA A 73 4.34 9.60 5.38
N ASN A 74 3.16 10.19 5.35
CA ASN A 74 2.25 10.17 6.48
C ASN A 74 0.81 10.11 5.99
N GLY A 75 -0.10 9.82 6.91
CA GLY A 75 -1.52 9.81 6.62
C GLY A 75 -2.37 9.63 7.86
N THR A 76 -3.67 9.69 7.62
CA THR A 76 -4.68 9.44 8.65
C THR A 76 -5.53 8.27 8.21
N ILE A 77 -5.77 7.33 9.13
CA ILE A 77 -6.66 6.20 8.88
C ILE A 77 -8.07 6.63 9.27
N HIS A 78 -9.00 6.62 8.31
CA HIS A 78 -10.38 7.00 8.58
C HIS A 78 -11.22 5.81 9.01
N GLU A 79 -10.98 4.66 8.41
CA GLU A 79 -11.74 3.46 8.72
C GLU A 79 -10.80 2.28 8.72
N PHE A 80 -10.85 1.48 9.77
CA PHE A 80 -10.02 0.31 9.94
C PHE A 80 -10.90 -0.86 10.37
N VAL A 81 -11.15 -1.79 9.45
CA VAL A 81 -11.97 -2.97 9.73
C VAL A 81 -11.11 -4.22 9.50
N PRO A 82 -10.74 -4.94 10.57
CA PRO A 82 -9.84 -6.10 10.43
C PRO A 82 -10.29 -7.09 9.37
N ASN A 83 -9.34 -7.50 8.54
CA ASN A 83 -9.53 -8.47 7.46
C ASN A 83 -10.48 -8.03 6.36
N GLN A 84 -10.92 -6.78 6.34
CA GLN A 84 -11.88 -6.30 5.36
C GLN A 84 -11.42 -5.05 4.62
N LYS A 85 -11.11 -3.96 5.34
CA LYS A 85 -10.77 -2.71 4.65
C LYS A 85 -10.00 -1.73 5.51
N ILE A 86 -9.25 -0.87 4.82
CA ILE A 86 -8.60 0.29 5.40
C ILE A 86 -8.89 1.47 4.46
N ILE A 87 -9.44 2.55 4.99
CA ILE A 87 -9.60 3.80 4.24
C ILE A 87 -8.68 4.81 4.89
N ARG A 88 -7.76 5.38 4.11
CA ARG A 88 -6.74 6.28 4.64
C ARG A 88 -6.29 7.31 3.62
N THR A 89 -5.66 8.39 4.10
CA THR A 89 -4.94 9.31 3.25
C THR A 89 -3.47 8.90 3.20
N PHE A 90 -2.76 9.36 2.18
CA PHE A 90 -1.33 9.13 2.01
C PHE A 90 -0.73 10.39 1.42
N GLU A 91 0.29 10.92 2.10
CA GLU A 91 1.02 12.10 1.63
C GLU A 91 2.52 11.79 1.60
N MET A 92 3.13 11.92 0.42
CA MET A 92 4.58 11.82 0.28
C MET A 92 5.18 13.19 0.58
N GLU A 93 5.89 13.30 1.70
CA GLU A 93 6.43 14.59 2.15
C GLU A 93 7.53 15.09 1.22
N ASN A 94 7.60 16.40 1.07
CA ASN A 94 8.61 17.09 0.26
C ASN A 94 8.55 16.70 -1.22
N THR A 95 7.35 16.41 -1.72
CA THR A 95 7.11 16.12 -3.14
C THR A 95 5.93 16.96 -3.64
N PRO A 96 5.79 17.12 -4.97
CA PRO A 96 4.67 17.88 -5.53
C PRO A 96 3.37 17.07 -5.61
N PHE A 97 3.33 15.81 -5.16
CA PHE A 97 2.19 14.92 -5.41
C PHE A 97 0.95 15.19 -4.56
N SER A 98 1.06 15.98 -3.49
CA SER A 98 -0.09 16.26 -2.62
C SER A 98 -0.65 15.02 -1.95
N THR A 99 -1.67 15.20 -1.11
CA THR A 99 -2.32 14.10 -0.37
C THR A 99 -3.27 13.34 -1.30
N GLN A 100 -3.25 12.02 -1.22
CA GLN A 100 -4.16 11.16 -1.96
C GLN A 100 -5.04 10.38 -0.99
N LEU A 101 -6.21 9.96 -1.46
CA LEU A 101 -7.15 9.16 -0.68
C LEU A 101 -7.09 7.72 -1.18
N GLU A 102 -6.92 6.78 -0.26
CA GLU A 102 -6.77 5.36 -0.59
C GLU A 102 -7.87 4.53 0.04
N PHE A 103 -8.53 3.70 -0.78
CA PHE A 103 -9.49 2.69 -0.34
C PHE A 103 -8.84 1.34 -0.56
N LEU A 104 -8.51 0.65 0.53
CA LEU A 104 -7.92 -0.69 0.46
C LEU A 104 -8.98 -1.70 0.89
N GLU A 105 -9.32 -2.62 0.00
CA GLU A 105 -10.27 -3.68 0.29
C GLU A 105 -9.59 -5.04 0.20
N PHE A 106 -9.80 -5.86 1.20
CA PHE A 106 -9.19 -7.18 1.34
C PHE A 106 -10.29 -8.23 1.15
N GLU A 107 -10.15 -9.03 0.10
CA GLU A 107 -11.18 -9.98 -0.30
C GLU A 107 -10.70 -11.41 -0.15
N LYS A 108 -11.50 -12.23 0.54
CA LYS A 108 -11.21 -13.66 0.65
C LYS A 108 -11.69 -14.33 -0.64
N LEU A 109 -10.80 -15.04 -1.32
CA LEU A 109 -11.15 -15.84 -2.50
C LEU A 109 -11.35 -17.30 -2.12
N SER A 110 -10.50 -17.82 -1.24
CA SER A 110 -10.59 -19.16 -0.71
C SER A 110 -9.94 -19.16 0.67
N ASP A 111 -9.86 -20.33 1.32
CA ASP A 111 -9.20 -20.42 2.62
C ASP A 111 -7.69 -20.08 2.54
N GLU A 112 -7.08 -20.25 1.35
CA GLU A 112 -5.65 -20.06 1.14
C GLU A 112 -5.32 -18.93 0.19
N THR A 113 -6.30 -18.27 -0.41
CA THR A 113 -6.08 -17.21 -1.39
C THR A 113 -6.91 -15.97 -1.10
N SER A 114 -6.39 -14.82 -1.50
CA SER A 114 -7.03 -13.54 -1.25
C SER A 114 -6.71 -12.54 -2.35
N LYS A 115 -7.40 -11.40 -2.32
CA LYS A 115 -7.20 -10.36 -3.30
C LYS A 115 -7.20 -9.00 -2.62
N LEU A 116 -6.25 -8.16 -3.01
CA LEU A 116 -6.21 -6.76 -2.60
C LEU A 116 -6.77 -5.90 -3.73
N ASN A 117 -7.74 -5.06 -3.40
CA ASN A 117 -8.29 -4.07 -4.31
C ASN A 117 -7.94 -2.70 -3.73
N MET A 118 -7.17 -1.90 -4.48
CA MET A 118 -6.79 -0.56 -4.08
C MET A 118 -7.40 0.44 -5.04
N HIS A 119 -8.14 1.41 -4.49
CA HIS A 119 -8.68 2.50 -5.27
C HIS A 119 -8.08 3.79 -4.72
N ILE A 120 -7.26 4.46 -5.53
CA ILE A 120 -6.54 5.66 -5.11
C ILE A 120 -7.08 6.87 -5.87
N VAL A 121 -7.51 7.90 -5.14
CA VAL A 121 -8.03 9.13 -5.72
C VAL A 121 -7.03 10.26 -5.48
N PHE A 122 -6.66 10.96 -6.56
CA PHE A 122 -5.67 12.04 -6.54
C PHE A 122 -6.37 13.39 -6.56
N ARG A 123 -5.66 14.42 -6.15
CA ARG A 123 -6.17 15.78 -6.12
C ARG A 123 -6.52 16.31 -7.53
N SER A 124 -5.78 15.86 -8.55
CA SER A 124 -6.01 16.29 -9.93
C SER A 124 -5.56 15.22 -10.91
N VAL A 125 -6.05 15.29 -12.14
CA VAL A 125 -5.61 14.42 -13.23
C VAL A 125 -4.12 14.65 -13.48
N ALA A 126 -3.67 15.90 -13.46
CA ALA A 126 -2.26 16.24 -13.72
C ALA A 126 -1.32 15.58 -12.72
N LEU A 127 -1.66 15.57 -11.43
CA LEU A 127 -0.83 14.95 -10.40
C LEU A 127 -0.81 13.44 -10.55
N ARG A 128 -1.95 12.82 -10.88
CA ARG A 128 -2.01 11.39 -11.15
C ARG A 128 -1.11 11.03 -12.33
N ASP A 129 -1.23 11.77 -13.43
CA ASP A 129 -0.45 11.53 -14.64
C ASP A 129 1.05 11.69 -14.37
N GLN A 130 1.42 12.65 -13.52
CA GLN A 130 2.80 12.87 -13.15
C GLN A 130 3.37 11.67 -12.37
N LEU A 131 2.58 11.08 -11.47
CA LEU A 131 2.98 9.87 -10.75
C LEU A 131 3.16 8.70 -11.71
N LEU A 132 2.25 8.55 -12.70
CA LEU A 132 2.32 7.45 -13.66
C LEU A 132 3.52 7.55 -14.62
N LYS A 133 4.14 8.73 -14.75
CA LYS A 133 5.37 8.87 -15.56
C LYS A 133 6.59 8.29 -14.85
N MET A 134 6.51 8.06 -13.55
CA MET A 134 7.53 7.35 -12.80
C MET A 134 7.29 5.85 -12.96
N PRO A 135 8.26 4.97 -12.66
CA PRO A 135 8.04 3.53 -12.77
C PRO A 135 7.14 2.99 -11.65
N PHE A 136 5.94 3.56 -11.57
CA PHE A 136 4.99 3.29 -10.50
C PHE A 136 4.47 1.85 -10.51
N ALA A 137 4.01 1.38 -11.67
CA ALA A 137 3.46 0.03 -11.79
C ALA A 137 4.52 -1.02 -11.46
N GLN A 138 5.76 -0.83 -11.92
CA GLN A 138 6.86 -1.74 -11.63
C GLN A 138 7.17 -1.73 -10.14
N GLY A 139 7.23 -0.56 -9.52
CA GLY A 139 7.54 -0.41 -8.11
C GLY A 139 6.51 -1.10 -7.21
N ILE A 140 5.22 -0.91 -7.49
CA ILE A 140 4.19 -1.52 -6.67
C ILE A 140 4.13 -3.03 -6.87
N ASN A 141 4.39 -3.51 -8.09
CA ASN A 141 4.45 -4.95 -8.34
C ASN A 141 5.60 -5.57 -7.54
N MET A 142 6.76 -4.94 -7.51
CA MET A 142 7.90 -5.43 -6.73
C MET A 142 7.60 -5.45 -5.23
N ALA A 143 6.92 -4.43 -4.72
CA ALA A 143 6.53 -4.37 -3.32
C ALA A 143 5.56 -5.50 -2.98
N HIS A 144 4.58 -5.76 -3.85
CA HIS A 144 3.64 -6.86 -3.65
C HIS A 144 4.31 -8.23 -3.72
N ASP A 145 5.32 -8.39 -4.59
CA ASP A 145 6.10 -9.61 -4.65
C ASP A 145 6.83 -9.85 -3.32
N ARG A 146 7.42 -8.79 -2.75
CA ARG A 146 8.07 -8.89 -1.43
C ARG A 146 7.06 -9.22 -0.33
N LEU A 147 5.87 -8.63 -0.38
CA LEU A 147 4.81 -8.92 0.58
C LEU A 147 4.44 -10.40 0.52
N GLN A 148 4.25 -10.94 -0.69
CA GLN A 148 3.94 -12.36 -0.87
C GLN A 148 5.04 -13.24 -0.26
N ASP A 149 6.30 -12.92 -0.53
CA ASP A 149 7.45 -13.70 -0.04
C ASP A 149 7.56 -13.65 1.48
N VAL A 150 7.43 -12.47 2.07
CA VAL A 150 7.50 -12.29 3.52
C VAL A 150 6.39 -13.08 4.22
N MET A 151 5.17 -12.92 3.73
CA MET A 151 4.02 -13.56 4.37
C MET A 151 3.93 -15.05 4.11
N HIS A 152 4.44 -15.52 2.97
CA HIS A 152 4.47 -16.96 2.67
C HIS A 152 5.23 -17.73 3.74
N LYS A 153 6.28 -17.15 4.27
CA LYS A 153 7.10 -17.78 5.34
C LYS A 153 6.31 -17.93 6.65
N LEU A 154 5.22 -17.18 6.80
CA LEU A 154 4.39 -17.23 7.99
C LEU A 154 3.17 -18.15 7.84
N LYS A 155 3.02 -18.78 6.69
CA LYS A 155 1.87 -19.65 6.39
C LYS A 155 1.87 -20.99 7.13
N THR A 156 2.97 -21.40 7.69
CA THR A 156 3.09 -22.71 8.33
C THR A 156 2.34 -22.83 9.63
#